data_49735072c48c7d3bf81d5ccbdd3c29a2
#
_entry.id   49735072c48c7d3bf81d5ccbdd3c29a2
#
_cell.length_a   1.000
_cell.length_b   1.000
_cell.length_c   1.000
_cell.angle_alpha   90.00
_cell.angle_beta   90.00
_cell.angle_gamma   90.00
#
_symmetry.space_group_name_H-M   'P 1'
#
loop_
_entity.id
_entity.type
_entity.pdbx_description
1 polymer ?
#
loop_
_entity_poly.entity_id
_entity_poly.type
_entity_poly.pdbx_seq_one_letter_code
_entity_poly.pdbx_strand_id
1 'polypeptide(L)'
;LGQNVEGSREFTGQYETYYENLEIVNRAVNMVVDDSATVNTTVKPVGHSGVVKGIKRAKIENLLTKEPNPFQDISTFKRNLIIDYIIDGNIFIYFDGISLYHLPAHYVDIEPDTKTYVQGYTFQTSIDYNPREIIHIKENSFHSIYRGTSRLKAAQRSMSQLTRMREFQDNFFKNGAVPGLVIKSPSVISEKNKERMIQSWMTRYRPDGGGRRPLVLDGGMELDAISNVNFRELDFESSIESSEKEILKVLGVPPIMLDSGNNANIRPNHRMYYLETVLPIVEKINRALERFFGFAVTPDISNIPALQPELRDSAAYYSTLVNAGIITPNEAREALNY
;
A
#
# COMPACT_ATOMS: atom_id res chain seq x y z
N LEU A 1 24.56 3.17 -21.20
CA LEU A 1 24.08 3.32 -19.81
C LEU A 1 23.02 4.41 -19.61
N GLY A 2 22.57 5.09 -20.66
CA GLY A 2 21.59 6.17 -20.63
C GLY A 2 20.15 5.75 -20.95
N GLN A 3 19.80 4.47 -20.92
CA GLN A 3 18.46 4.01 -21.25
C GLN A 3 17.74 3.57 -19.99
N ASN A 4 16.52 4.06 -19.74
CA ASN A 4 15.52 3.68 -18.75
C ASN A 4 15.40 4.53 -17.47
N VAL A 5 15.55 5.83 -17.55
CA VAL A 5 14.98 6.74 -16.52
C VAL A 5 13.47 6.95 -16.78
N GLU A 6 13.01 6.83 -18.04
CA GLU A 6 11.61 7.04 -18.45
C GLU A 6 10.65 5.91 -18.02
N GLY A 7 11.11 4.67 -17.88
CA GLY A 7 10.23 3.53 -17.60
C GLY A 7 9.57 3.49 -16.22
N SER A 8 9.99 4.33 -15.26
CA SER A 8 9.44 4.33 -13.91
C SER A 8 8.20 5.25 -13.75
N ARG A 9 8.03 6.26 -14.58
CA ARG A 9 6.92 7.22 -14.48
C ARG A 9 5.57 6.65 -14.93
N GLU A 10 5.54 5.79 -15.96
CA GLU A 10 4.28 5.23 -16.47
C GLU A 10 3.58 4.29 -15.48
N PHE A 11 4.34 3.68 -14.57
CA PHE A 11 3.79 2.70 -13.63
C PHE A 11 3.30 3.28 -12.30
N THR A 12 3.83 4.42 -11.86
CA THR A 12 3.47 5.00 -10.56
C THR A 12 2.03 5.51 -10.53
N GLY A 13 1.58 6.26 -11.51
CA GLY A 13 0.21 6.76 -11.60
C GLY A 13 -0.85 5.65 -11.62
N GLN A 14 -0.52 4.45 -12.13
CA GLN A 14 -1.41 3.30 -12.11
C GLN A 14 -1.55 2.72 -10.68
N TYR A 15 -0.48 2.69 -9.89
CA TYR A 15 -0.54 2.18 -8.51
C TYR A 15 -1.26 3.15 -7.57
N GLU A 16 -1.11 4.46 -7.78
CA GLU A 16 -1.90 5.49 -7.10
C GLU A 16 -3.40 5.29 -7.36
N THR A 17 -3.78 5.06 -8.62
CA THR A 17 -5.17 4.77 -9.02
C THR A 17 -5.71 3.51 -8.32
N TYR A 18 -4.93 2.44 -8.21
CA TYR A 18 -5.35 1.25 -7.49
C TYR A 18 -5.48 1.50 -5.98
N TYR A 19 -4.57 2.28 -5.40
CA TYR A 19 -4.66 2.66 -3.99
C TYR A 19 -5.90 3.50 -3.69
N GLU A 20 -6.29 4.39 -4.59
CA GLU A 20 -7.48 5.23 -4.43
C GLU A 20 -8.80 4.47 -4.65
N ASN A 21 -8.83 3.50 -5.59
CA ASN A 21 -10.08 2.90 -6.07
C ASN A 21 -10.33 1.46 -5.61
N LEU A 22 -9.32 0.73 -5.12
CA LEU A 22 -9.50 -0.63 -4.63
C LEU A 22 -9.44 -0.66 -3.10
N GLU A 23 -10.56 -1.00 -2.46
CA GLU A 23 -10.71 -0.99 -1.01
C GLU A 23 -9.67 -1.86 -0.31
N ILE A 24 -9.39 -3.06 -0.87
CA ILE A 24 -8.42 -3.99 -0.30
C ILE A 24 -6.98 -3.43 -0.35
N VAL A 25 -6.61 -2.75 -1.45
CA VAL A 25 -5.31 -2.11 -1.60
C VAL A 25 -5.18 -0.94 -0.62
N ASN A 26 -6.20 -0.07 -0.60
CA ASN A 26 -6.26 1.06 0.33
C ASN A 26 -6.14 0.59 1.78
N ARG A 27 -6.95 -0.39 2.18
CA ARG A 27 -6.94 -0.92 3.54
C ARG A 27 -5.60 -1.54 3.92
N ALA A 28 -5.02 -2.37 3.06
CA ALA A 28 -3.77 -3.06 3.33
C ALA A 28 -2.59 -2.09 3.38
N VAL A 29 -2.51 -1.14 2.44
CA VAL A 29 -1.46 -0.11 2.43
C VAL A 29 -1.56 0.75 3.69
N ASN A 30 -2.75 1.28 4.02
CA ASN A 30 -2.93 2.10 5.21
C ASN A 30 -2.60 1.35 6.50
N MET A 31 -2.90 0.06 6.58
CA MET A 31 -2.53 -0.76 7.72
C MET A 31 -1.01 -0.80 7.92
N VAL A 32 -0.25 -1.08 6.85
CA VAL A 32 1.22 -1.08 6.91
C VAL A 32 1.77 0.31 7.25
N VAL A 33 1.17 1.35 6.67
CA VAL A 33 1.55 2.75 6.91
C VAL A 33 1.34 3.14 8.37
N ASP A 34 0.15 2.88 8.91
CA ASP A 34 -0.23 3.26 10.26
C ASP A 34 0.62 2.53 11.30
N ASP A 35 0.74 1.21 11.15
CA ASP A 35 1.54 0.40 12.06
C ASP A 35 3.03 0.78 12.02
N SER A 36 3.57 1.05 10.83
CA SER A 36 4.97 1.48 10.69
C SER A 36 5.20 2.90 11.25
N ALA A 37 4.24 3.81 11.08
CA ALA A 37 4.34 5.17 11.61
C ALA A 37 4.27 5.24 13.14
N THR A 38 3.57 4.28 13.78
CA THR A 38 3.47 4.21 15.24
C THR A 38 4.74 3.70 15.92
N VAL A 39 5.64 3.04 15.19
CA VAL A 39 6.91 2.58 15.74
C VAL A 39 7.76 3.77 16.14
N ASN A 40 8.04 3.90 17.45
CA ASN A 40 8.90 4.95 17.97
C ASN A 40 10.35 4.74 17.54
N THR A 41 11.13 5.80 17.58
CA THR A 41 12.53 5.79 17.18
C THR A 41 13.39 6.32 18.32
N THR A 42 14.50 5.66 18.61
CA THR A 42 15.51 6.13 19.56
C THR A 42 16.78 6.56 18.84
N VAL A 43 17.43 7.61 19.33
CA VAL A 43 18.66 8.18 18.76
C VAL A 43 19.79 8.07 19.76
N LYS A 44 20.86 7.34 19.39
CA LYS A 44 22.04 7.10 20.24
C LYS A 44 23.32 7.56 19.53
N PRO A 45 24.36 7.95 20.27
CA PRO A 45 25.67 8.25 19.68
C PRO A 45 26.26 7.05 18.96
N VAL A 46 26.95 7.30 17.87
CA VAL A 46 27.74 6.25 17.12
C VAL A 46 29.15 6.78 16.87
N GLY A 47 30.07 5.86 16.62
CA GLY A 47 31.48 6.16 16.37
C GLY A 47 31.84 6.61 14.94
N HIS A 48 30.88 6.88 14.07
CA HIS A 48 31.14 7.35 12.70
C HIS A 48 30.50 8.71 12.42
N SER A 49 31.04 9.47 11.45
CA SER A 49 30.46 10.74 11.05
C SER A 49 29.48 10.56 9.90
N GLY A 50 28.31 11.22 10.00
CA GLY A 50 27.31 11.27 8.92
C GLY A 50 27.71 12.22 7.77
N VAL A 51 26.83 12.34 6.80
CA VAL A 51 26.93 13.30 5.69
C VAL A 51 26.88 14.72 6.24
N VAL A 52 25.98 14.97 7.19
CA VAL A 52 25.84 16.25 7.89
C VAL A 52 26.77 16.29 9.09
N LYS A 53 27.62 17.33 9.14
CA LYS A 53 28.59 17.52 10.24
C LYS A 53 28.11 18.59 11.22
N GLY A 54 28.46 18.43 12.50
CA GLY A 54 28.25 19.46 13.53
C GLY A 54 26.83 19.56 14.09
N ILE A 55 25.92 18.69 13.69
CA ILE A 55 24.56 18.67 14.23
C ILE A 55 24.55 17.98 15.60
N LYS A 56 23.78 18.51 16.55
CA LYS A 56 23.66 17.94 17.90
C LYS A 56 22.63 16.82 17.95
N ARG A 57 22.89 15.74 18.73
CA ARG A 57 21.97 14.62 18.93
C ARG A 57 20.56 15.08 19.31
N ALA A 58 20.43 15.98 20.28
CA ALA A 58 19.13 16.47 20.75
C ALA A 58 18.29 17.11 19.64
N LYS A 59 18.93 17.76 18.65
CA LYS A 59 18.22 18.30 17.50
C LYS A 59 17.68 17.18 16.60
N ILE A 60 18.49 16.16 16.31
CA ILE A 60 18.07 15.01 15.51
C ILE A 60 16.97 14.23 16.22
N GLU A 61 17.12 14.02 17.51
CA GLU A 61 16.10 13.37 18.32
C GLU A 61 14.76 14.10 18.25
N ASN A 62 14.77 15.44 18.36
CA ASN A 62 13.54 16.23 18.21
C ASN A 62 12.94 16.10 16.80
N LEU A 63 13.75 16.16 15.73
CA LEU A 63 13.29 16.02 14.34
C LEU A 63 12.67 14.66 14.04
N LEU A 64 13.21 13.59 14.65
CA LEU A 64 12.78 12.20 14.38
C LEU A 64 11.71 11.68 15.33
N THR A 65 11.45 12.38 16.45
CA THR A 65 10.48 11.92 17.47
C THR A 65 9.32 12.88 17.71
N LYS A 66 9.46 14.16 17.34
CA LYS A 66 8.45 15.18 17.64
C LYS A 66 8.04 15.96 16.39
N GLU A 67 8.89 16.87 15.95
CA GLU A 67 8.58 17.86 14.91
C GLU A 67 9.64 17.83 13.80
N PRO A 68 9.39 17.14 12.68
CA PRO A 68 10.31 17.13 11.53
C PRO A 68 10.38 18.51 10.87
N ASN A 69 9.27 19.24 10.83
CA ASN A 69 9.14 20.59 10.27
C ASN A 69 7.94 21.33 10.90
N PRO A 70 7.79 22.66 10.69
CA PRO A 70 6.70 23.43 11.28
C PRO A 70 5.29 23.11 10.78
N PHE A 71 5.15 22.29 9.74
CA PHE A 71 3.87 22.00 9.09
C PHE A 71 3.31 20.62 9.39
N GLN A 72 4.15 19.70 9.91
CA GLN A 72 3.79 18.29 10.10
C GLN A 72 4.29 17.78 11.44
N ASP A 73 3.48 16.97 12.11
CA ASP A 73 3.94 16.11 13.19
C ASP A 73 4.70 14.90 12.65
N ILE A 74 5.40 14.22 13.53
CA ILE A 74 6.22 13.06 13.16
C ILE A 74 5.40 11.89 12.61
N SER A 75 4.15 11.71 13.08
CA SER A 75 3.28 10.64 12.61
C SER A 75 2.87 10.87 11.16
N THR A 76 2.36 12.07 10.86
CA THR A 76 2.00 12.47 9.49
C THR A 76 3.19 12.40 8.55
N PHE A 77 4.36 12.87 9.00
CA PHE A 77 5.59 12.80 8.21
C PHE A 77 5.96 11.36 7.86
N LYS A 78 6.01 10.46 8.87
CA LYS A 78 6.30 9.03 8.64
C LYS A 78 5.29 8.38 7.72
N ARG A 79 3.99 8.65 7.89
CA ARG A 79 2.93 8.11 7.02
C ARG A 79 3.18 8.46 5.56
N ASN A 80 3.47 9.72 5.26
CA ASN A 80 3.76 10.17 3.89
C ASN A 80 4.97 9.47 3.30
N LEU A 81 6.04 9.30 4.07
CA LEU A 81 7.24 8.56 3.63
C LEU A 81 6.93 7.10 3.28
N ILE A 82 6.14 6.44 4.12
CA ILE A 82 5.86 5.02 3.95
C ILE A 82 4.85 4.77 2.81
N ILE A 83 3.88 5.67 2.61
CA ILE A 83 2.99 5.62 1.45
C ILE A 83 3.81 5.67 0.15
N ASP A 84 4.71 6.64 0.00
CA ASP A 84 5.59 6.74 -1.16
C ASP A 84 6.46 5.50 -1.33
N TYR A 85 6.97 4.95 -0.24
CA TYR A 85 7.78 3.75 -0.27
C TYR A 85 7.01 2.53 -0.80
N ILE A 86 5.74 2.38 -0.44
CA ILE A 86 4.92 1.24 -0.89
C ILE A 86 4.45 1.45 -2.33
N ILE A 87 3.96 2.65 -2.66
CA ILE A 87 3.32 2.96 -3.94
C ILE A 87 4.34 3.23 -5.05
N ASP A 88 5.35 4.06 -4.78
CA ASP A 88 6.41 4.40 -5.76
C ASP A 88 7.65 3.53 -5.63
N GLY A 89 7.97 3.07 -4.43
CA GLY A 89 9.21 2.36 -4.13
C GLY A 89 10.37 3.30 -3.80
N ASN A 90 10.12 4.59 -3.64
CA ASN A 90 11.13 5.59 -3.32
C ASN A 90 10.63 6.55 -2.25
N ILE A 91 11.55 7.01 -1.40
CA ILE A 91 11.31 8.09 -0.44
C ILE A 91 12.36 9.16 -0.69
N PHE A 92 11.93 10.41 -0.76
CA PHE A 92 12.80 11.56 -0.83
C PHE A 92 12.53 12.49 0.34
N ILE A 93 13.57 12.75 1.14
CA ILE A 93 13.50 13.67 2.27
C ILE A 93 14.52 14.76 2.03
N TYR A 94 14.05 16.01 1.98
CA TYR A 94 14.90 17.18 1.91
C TYR A 94 15.24 17.67 3.31
N PHE A 95 16.51 17.98 3.54
CA PHE A 95 17.03 18.57 4.76
C PHE A 95 17.63 19.95 4.47
N ASP A 96 17.00 21.02 4.97
CA ASP A 96 17.43 22.40 4.78
C ASP A 96 18.52 22.87 5.77
N GLY A 97 19.06 21.95 6.59
CA GLY A 97 19.97 22.25 7.71
C GLY A 97 19.26 22.44 9.04
N ILE A 98 17.95 22.62 9.06
CA ILE A 98 17.12 22.86 10.24
C ILE A 98 16.01 21.83 10.39
N SER A 99 15.30 21.52 9.32
CA SER A 99 14.06 20.76 9.26
C SER A 99 14.11 19.68 8.17
N LEU A 100 13.24 18.67 8.30
CA LEU A 100 13.06 17.59 7.33
C LEU A 100 11.74 17.79 6.59
N TYR A 101 11.78 17.76 5.28
CA TYR A 101 10.61 17.89 4.42
C TYR A 101 10.45 16.65 3.55
N HIS A 102 9.27 16.10 3.52
CA HIS A 102 8.90 15.06 2.58
C HIS A 102 8.71 15.65 1.17
N LEU A 103 9.38 15.10 0.17
CA LEU A 103 9.15 15.39 -1.23
C LEU A 103 8.39 14.22 -1.85
N PRO A 104 7.12 14.39 -2.29
CA PRO A 104 6.37 13.32 -2.91
C PRO A 104 7.10 12.70 -4.10
N ALA A 105 7.28 11.39 -4.08
CA ALA A 105 8.19 10.66 -4.97
C ALA A 105 7.85 10.81 -6.46
N HIS A 106 6.57 10.95 -6.78
CA HIS A 106 6.11 11.13 -8.16
C HIS A 106 6.46 12.49 -8.78
N TYR A 107 6.86 13.49 -7.97
CA TYR A 107 7.31 14.81 -8.45
C TYR A 107 8.83 14.96 -8.49
N VAL A 108 9.59 13.95 -8.02
CA VAL A 108 11.05 14.02 -7.98
C VAL A 108 11.66 13.29 -9.18
N ASP A 109 12.46 13.99 -9.95
CA ASP A 109 13.33 13.44 -10.99
C ASP A 109 14.75 13.28 -10.46
N ILE A 110 15.42 12.24 -10.90
CA ILE A 110 16.82 11.95 -10.52
C ILE A 110 17.68 12.22 -11.74
N GLU A 111 18.66 13.08 -11.60
CA GLU A 111 19.67 13.33 -12.63
C GLU A 111 20.84 12.36 -12.46
N PRO A 112 21.01 11.40 -13.39
CA PRO A 112 22.07 10.42 -13.29
C PRO A 112 23.42 11.04 -13.66
N ASP A 113 24.48 10.60 -12.97
CA ASP A 113 25.84 10.90 -13.34
C ASP A 113 26.69 9.63 -13.37
N THR A 114 27.57 9.53 -14.36
CA THR A 114 28.42 8.37 -14.58
C THR A 114 29.53 8.23 -13.54
N LYS A 115 29.96 9.33 -12.90
CA LYS A 115 31.07 9.36 -11.93
C LYS A 115 30.59 9.36 -10.50
N THR A 116 29.59 10.18 -10.19
CA THR A 116 29.08 10.40 -8.82
C THR A 116 27.79 9.64 -8.54
N TYR A 117 27.26 8.90 -9.52
CA TYR A 117 26.01 8.15 -9.49
C TYR A 117 24.77 9.05 -9.65
N VAL A 118 24.66 10.12 -8.88
CA VAL A 118 23.57 11.10 -8.93
C VAL A 118 24.17 12.49 -8.95
N GLN A 119 23.84 13.28 -9.97
CA GLN A 119 24.24 14.66 -10.11
C GLN A 119 23.36 15.59 -9.26
N GLY A 120 22.06 15.37 -9.29
CA GLY A 120 21.06 16.19 -8.61
C GLY A 120 19.69 15.51 -8.54
N TYR A 121 18.78 16.20 -7.88
CA TYR A 121 17.37 15.88 -7.82
C TYR A 121 16.56 17.11 -8.22
N THR A 122 15.62 16.94 -9.14
CA THR A 122 14.74 18.05 -9.57
C THR A 122 13.32 17.78 -9.08
N PHE A 123 12.73 18.71 -8.36
CA PHE A 123 11.36 18.63 -7.88
C PHE A 123 10.44 19.52 -8.71
N GLN A 124 9.30 18.96 -9.15
CA GLN A 124 8.31 19.64 -9.98
C GLN A 124 8.93 20.36 -11.21
N THR A 125 9.95 19.73 -11.82
CA THR A 125 10.65 20.21 -13.03
C THR A 125 11.32 21.58 -12.90
N SER A 126 11.40 22.19 -11.72
CA SER A 126 11.87 23.57 -11.56
C SER A 126 12.77 23.83 -10.35
N ILE A 127 12.78 22.94 -9.35
CA ILE A 127 13.54 23.14 -8.11
C ILE A 127 14.62 22.08 -8.02
N ASP A 128 15.88 22.49 -8.11
CA ASP A 128 17.03 21.59 -8.06
C ASP A 128 17.57 21.49 -6.64
N TYR A 129 17.85 20.26 -6.22
CA TYR A 129 18.44 19.96 -4.93
C TYR A 129 19.80 19.25 -5.09
N ASN A 130 20.72 19.59 -4.22
CA ASN A 130 22.01 18.93 -4.15
C ASN A 130 21.84 17.51 -3.54
N PRO A 131 22.56 16.48 -4.04
CA PRO A 131 22.50 15.14 -3.46
C PRO A 131 22.87 15.04 -1.97
N ARG A 132 23.57 16.03 -1.42
CA ARG A 132 23.92 16.07 0.01
C ARG A 132 22.81 16.60 0.90
N GLU A 133 21.76 17.17 0.31
CA GLU A 133 20.58 17.71 1.01
C GLU A 133 19.40 16.76 0.96
N ILE A 134 19.47 15.73 0.10
CA ILE A 134 18.41 14.74 -0.08
C ILE A 134 18.80 13.40 0.54
N ILE A 135 17.90 12.87 1.35
CA ILE A 135 17.95 11.47 1.81
C ILE A 135 17.03 10.68 0.88
N HIS A 136 17.65 9.90 -0.01
CA HIS A 136 16.94 9.04 -0.93
C HIS A 136 16.98 7.60 -0.43
N ILE A 137 15.80 7.03 -0.17
CA ILE A 137 15.61 5.64 0.25
C ILE A 137 14.78 4.95 -0.82
N LYS A 138 15.25 3.80 -1.29
CA LYS A 138 14.59 3.10 -2.39
C LYS A 138 14.41 1.61 -2.13
N GLU A 139 13.36 1.03 -2.69
CA GLU A 139 13.18 -0.41 -2.76
C GLU A 139 14.12 -0.99 -3.84
N ASN A 140 14.33 -2.30 -3.78
CA ASN A 140 15.16 -2.96 -4.77
C ASN A 140 14.50 -2.88 -6.16
N SER A 141 15.31 -2.63 -7.18
CA SER A 141 14.86 -2.60 -8.56
C SER A 141 15.81 -3.38 -9.47
N PHE A 142 15.25 -4.22 -10.34
CA PHE A 142 16.00 -4.89 -11.40
C PHE A 142 16.20 -4.00 -12.63
N HIS A 143 15.35 -2.99 -12.80
CA HIS A 143 15.27 -2.19 -14.02
C HIS A 143 16.05 -0.87 -13.90
N SER A 144 16.22 -0.36 -12.70
CA SER A 144 16.93 0.90 -12.46
C SER A 144 17.85 0.81 -11.27
N ILE A 145 19.05 1.36 -11.44
CA ILE A 145 20.01 1.55 -10.33
C ILE A 145 19.71 2.84 -9.56
N TYR A 146 18.90 3.74 -10.12
CA TYR A 146 18.59 5.04 -9.55
C TYR A 146 17.28 5.00 -8.75
N ARG A 147 16.21 4.49 -9.34
CA ARG A 147 14.89 4.41 -8.68
C ARG A 147 14.57 3.02 -8.20
N GLY A 148 13.86 2.96 -7.08
CA GLY A 148 13.24 1.74 -6.56
C GLY A 148 12.03 1.32 -7.38
N THR A 149 11.53 0.12 -7.13
CA THR A 149 10.32 -0.42 -7.76
C THR A 149 9.23 -0.53 -6.70
N SER A 150 8.02 -0.08 -7.03
CA SER A 150 6.84 -0.23 -6.17
C SER A 150 6.65 -1.68 -5.69
N ARG A 151 6.30 -1.86 -4.44
CA ARG A 151 5.90 -3.17 -3.91
C ARG A 151 4.64 -3.71 -4.58
N LEU A 152 3.74 -2.82 -5.00
CA LEU A 152 2.50 -3.17 -5.70
C LEU A 152 2.72 -3.76 -7.09
N LYS A 153 3.92 -3.61 -7.68
CA LYS A 153 4.23 -4.15 -9.01
C LYS A 153 3.98 -5.65 -9.11
N ALA A 154 4.32 -6.41 -8.07
CA ALA A 154 4.10 -7.85 -8.05
C ALA A 154 2.61 -8.24 -8.01
N ALA A 155 1.75 -7.38 -7.46
CA ALA A 155 0.31 -7.57 -7.41
C ALA A 155 -0.45 -6.94 -8.60
N GLN A 156 0.23 -6.34 -9.56
CA GLN A 156 -0.39 -5.59 -10.66
C GLN A 156 -1.44 -6.42 -11.42
N ARG A 157 -1.14 -7.69 -11.68
CA ARG A 157 -2.07 -8.59 -12.37
C ARG A 157 -3.35 -8.81 -11.55
N SER A 158 -3.23 -9.11 -10.27
CA SER A 158 -4.36 -9.37 -9.36
C SER A 158 -5.20 -8.11 -9.16
N MET A 159 -4.58 -6.92 -9.05
CA MET A 159 -5.29 -5.64 -8.99
C MET A 159 -6.05 -5.35 -10.29
N SER A 160 -5.42 -5.54 -11.45
CA SER A 160 -6.08 -5.35 -12.75
C SER A 160 -7.23 -6.33 -12.96
N GLN A 161 -7.06 -7.59 -12.55
CA GLN A 161 -8.11 -8.61 -12.63
C GLN A 161 -9.29 -8.24 -11.73
N LEU A 162 -9.04 -7.83 -10.49
CA LEU A 162 -10.06 -7.40 -9.54
C LEU A 162 -10.85 -6.20 -10.08
N THR A 163 -10.16 -5.20 -10.62
CA THR A 163 -10.81 -4.03 -11.24
C THR A 163 -11.75 -4.44 -12.36
N ARG A 164 -11.28 -5.30 -13.28
CA ARG A 164 -12.10 -5.76 -14.41
C ARG A 164 -13.30 -6.60 -13.98
N MET A 165 -13.15 -7.42 -12.94
CA MET A 165 -14.27 -8.20 -12.40
C MET A 165 -15.33 -7.28 -11.79
N ARG A 166 -14.94 -6.25 -11.05
CA ARG A 166 -15.85 -5.25 -10.49
C ARG A 166 -16.53 -4.41 -11.57
N GLU A 167 -15.79 -3.93 -12.56
CA GLU A 167 -16.36 -3.23 -13.71
C GLU A 167 -17.38 -4.08 -14.47
N PHE A 168 -17.08 -5.37 -14.64
CA PHE A 168 -18.02 -6.30 -15.27
C PHE A 168 -19.30 -6.43 -14.44
N GLN A 169 -19.19 -6.61 -13.12
CA GLN A 169 -20.35 -6.68 -12.22
C GLN A 169 -21.17 -5.39 -12.27
N ASP A 170 -20.53 -4.24 -12.20
CA ASP A 170 -21.19 -2.93 -12.28
C ASP A 170 -21.95 -2.75 -13.60
N ASN A 171 -21.31 -3.08 -14.73
CA ASN A 171 -21.93 -2.99 -16.04
C ASN A 171 -23.09 -3.97 -16.18
N PHE A 172 -22.96 -5.16 -15.61
CA PHE A 172 -24.04 -6.14 -15.59
C PHE A 172 -25.26 -5.63 -14.82
N PHE A 173 -25.05 -5.07 -13.62
CA PHE A 173 -26.14 -4.49 -12.83
C PHE A 173 -26.73 -3.24 -13.47
N LYS A 174 -25.90 -2.35 -14.03
CA LYS A 174 -26.38 -1.16 -14.77
C LYS A 174 -27.25 -1.53 -15.97
N ASN A 175 -26.94 -2.64 -16.63
CA ASN A 175 -27.72 -3.14 -17.76
C ASN A 175 -28.95 -3.99 -17.32
N GLY A 176 -29.35 -3.92 -16.05
CA GLY A 176 -30.53 -4.61 -15.53
C GLY A 176 -30.37 -6.11 -15.37
N ALA A 177 -29.12 -6.59 -15.25
CA ALA A 177 -28.79 -8.01 -15.12
C ALA A 177 -29.31 -8.90 -16.26
N VAL A 178 -29.54 -8.32 -17.44
CA VAL A 178 -30.00 -9.04 -18.63
C VAL A 178 -28.78 -9.36 -19.49
N PRO A 179 -28.47 -10.64 -19.72
CA PRO A 179 -27.47 -11.04 -20.71
C PRO A 179 -27.88 -10.52 -22.09
N GLY A 180 -26.92 -10.35 -22.99
CA GLY A 180 -27.22 -9.93 -24.35
C GLY A 180 -28.38 -10.74 -24.93
N LEU A 181 -29.39 -10.06 -25.40
CA LEU A 181 -30.58 -10.67 -26.00
C LEU A 181 -30.49 -10.61 -27.52
N VAL A 182 -30.84 -11.71 -28.18
CA VAL A 182 -31.01 -11.77 -29.63
C VAL A 182 -32.47 -11.92 -29.94
N ILE A 183 -32.97 -11.02 -30.76
CA ILE A 183 -34.30 -11.15 -31.35
C ILE A 183 -34.14 -11.88 -32.67
N LYS A 184 -34.61 -13.11 -32.75
CA LYS A 184 -34.66 -13.90 -34.00
C LYS A 184 -35.98 -13.55 -34.73
N SER A 185 -35.86 -13.28 -36.02
CA SER A 185 -37.03 -13.05 -36.86
C SER A 185 -37.04 -14.05 -38.03
N PRO A 186 -38.16 -14.69 -38.33
CA PRO A 186 -38.26 -15.62 -39.47
C PRO A 186 -38.21 -14.91 -40.82
N SER A 187 -38.40 -13.58 -40.85
CA SER A 187 -38.37 -12.76 -42.08
C SER A 187 -37.29 -11.67 -42.00
N VAL A 188 -36.81 -11.23 -43.17
CA VAL A 188 -35.82 -10.15 -43.26
C VAL A 188 -36.44 -8.83 -42.81
N ILE A 189 -35.87 -8.26 -41.75
CA ILE A 189 -36.29 -6.95 -41.21
C ILE A 189 -35.44 -5.86 -41.87
N SER A 190 -36.10 -4.78 -42.31
CA SER A 190 -35.36 -3.62 -42.87
C SER A 190 -34.53 -2.93 -41.77
N GLU A 191 -33.41 -2.34 -42.17
CA GLU A 191 -32.47 -1.68 -41.23
C GLU A 191 -33.15 -0.62 -40.35
N LYS A 192 -34.03 0.17 -40.94
CA LYS A 192 -34.85 1.18 -40.25
C LYS A 192 -35.74 0.57 -39.15
N ASN A 193 -36.24 -0.62 -39.35
CA ASN A 193 -37.05 -1.30 -38.35
C ASN A 193 -36.20 -1.95 -37.25
N LYS A 194 -35.02 -2.43 -37.60
CA LYS A 194 -34.02 -2.91 -36.58
C LYS A 194 -33.63 -1.79 -35.63
N GLU A 195 -33.28 -0.62 -36.15
CA GLU A 195 -32.93 0.55 -35.32
C GLU A 195 -34.08 0.98 -34.42
N ARG A 196 -35.32 1.02 -34.96
CA ARG A 196 -36.49 1.34 -34.16
C ARG A 196 -36.73 0.33 -33.03
N MET A 197 -36.52 -0.94 -33.26
CA MET A 197 -36.66 -1.99 -32.27
C MET A 197 -35.59 -1.82 -31.17
N ILE A 198 -34.32 -1.59 -31.56
CA ILE A 198 -33.23 -1.35 -30.61
C ILE A 198 -33.48 -0.11 -29.76
N GLN A 199 -33.91 1.00 -30.39
CA GLN A 199 -34.24 2.23 -29.63
C GLN A 199 -35.43 2.04 -28.70
N SER A 200 -36.49 1.35 -29.17
CA SER A 200 -37.65 1.02 -28.34
C SER A 200 -37.28 0.15 -27.16
N TRP A 201 -36.39 -0.83 -27.40
CA TRP A 201 -35.82 -1.66 -26.33
C TRP A 201 -35.05 -0.82 -25.31
N MET A 202 -34.06 -0.05 -25.77
CA MET A 202 -33.25 0.82 -24.91
C MET A 202 -34.10 1.80 -24.10
N THR A 203 -35.17 2.35 -24.67
CA THR A 203 -36.05 3.29 -23.97
C THR A 203 -36.89 2.61 -22.89
N ARG A 204 -37.30 1.37 -23.11
CA ARG A 204 -38.21 0.63 -22.20
C ARG A 204 -37.48 -0.09 -21.06
N TYR A 205 -36.23 -0.49 -21.31
CA TYR A 205 -35.42 -1.29 -20.38
C TYR A 205 -34.19 -0.55 -19.85
N ARG A 206 -34.15 0.78 -19.93
CA ARG A 206 -33.13 1.58 -19.23
C ARG A 206 -33.24 1.35 -17.71
N PRO A 207 -32.09 1.18 -17.02
CA PRO A 207 -32.05 1.02 -15.57
C PRO A 207 -32.69 2.18 -14.81
N ASP A 208 -32.68 3.39 -15.40
CA ASP A 208 -33.01 4.66 -14.73
C ASP A 208 -34.49 5.05 -14.71
N GLY A 209 -35.44 4.16 -15.06
CA GLY A 209 -36.81 4.56 -14.82
C GLY A 209 -37.92 4.02 -15.74
N GLY A 210 -37.60 3.10 -16.59
CA GLY A 210 -38.64 2.38 -17.32
C GLY A 210 -39.18 1.22 -16.50
N GLY A 211 -40.37 1.31 -15.95
CA GLY A 211 -41.01 0.14 -15.35
C GLY A 211 -40.93 -1.06 -16.32
N ARG A 212 -40.67 -2.26 -15.79
CA ARG A 212 -40.62 -3.53 -16.54
C ARG A 212 -41.91 -3.77 -17.31
N ARG A 213 -42.06 -3.13 -18.47
CA ARG A 213 -43.22 -3.33 -19.33
C ARG A 213 -43.02 -4.59 -20.15
N PRO A 214 -44.03 -5.46 -20.27
CA PRO A 214 -43.92 -6.65 -21.09
C PRO A 214 -43.55 -6.28 -22.55
N LEU A 215 -42.61 -6.98 -23.14
CA LEU A 215 -42.30 -6.88 -24.56
C LEU A 215 -43.29 -7.75 -25.33
N VAL A 216 -43.96 -7.15 -26.25
CA VAL A 216 -44.82 -7.91 -27.20
C VAL A 216 -44.00 -8.11 -28.48
N LEU A 217 -43.72 -9.37 -28.81
CA LEU A 217 -43.10 -9.78 -30.07
C LEU A 217 -44.25 -10.16 -31.04
N ASP A 218 -44.15 -9.67 -32.26
CA ASP A 218 -45.11 -9.94 -33.33
C ASP A 218 -44.44 -10.64 -34.50
N GLY A 219 -45.20 -11.31 -35.35
CA GLY A 219 -44.71 -11.91 -36.59
C GLY A 219 -43.77 -13.14 -36.42
N GLY A 220 -43.92 -13.91 -35.34
CA GLY A 220 -43.13 -15.10 -35.13
C GLY A 220 -41.68 -14.82 -34.67
N MET A 221 -41.42 -13.63 -34.12
CA MET A 221 -40.12 -13.30 -33.50
C MET A 221 -39.96 -14.05 -32.20
N GLU A 222 -38.77 -14.58 -32.00
CA GLU A 222 -38.35 -15.26 -30.79
C GLU A 222 -37.27 -14.47 -30.08
N LEU A 223 -37.32 -14.43 -28.74
CA LEU A 223 -36.32 -13.84 -27.91
C LEU A 223 -35.39 -14.95 -27.38
N ASP A 224 -34.12 -14.88 -27.70
CA ASP A 224 -33.12 -15.84 -27.24
C ASP A 224 -32.03 -15.11 -26.48
N ALA A 225 -31.61 -15.67 -25.36
CA ALA A 225 -30.48 -15.12 -24.60
C ALA A 225 -29.17 -15.60 -25.23
N ILE A 226 -28.28 -14.68 -25.60
CA ILE A 226 -26.99 -15.03 -26.27
C ILE A 226 -26.09 -15.84 -25.35
N SER A 227 -26.23 -15.72 -24.05
CA SER A 227 -25.36 -16.45 -23.13
C SER A 227 -26.17 -17.13 -22.01
N ASN A 228 -26.11 -18.42 -22.00
CA ASN A 228 -26.29 -19.21 -20.78
C ASN A 228 -25.07 -19.04 -19.86
N VAL A 229 -24.56 -17.81 -19.67
CA VAL A 229 -23.52 -17.58 -18.70
C VAL A 229 -24.13 -17.72 -17.34
N ASN A 230 -23.98 -18.91 -16.78
CA ASN A 230 -24.38 -19.17 -15.42
C ASN A 230 -23.34 -18.47 -14.52
N PHE A 231 -23.74 -17.41 -13.82
CA PHE A 231 -22.88 -16.67 -12.90
C PHE A 231 -22.24 -17.55 -11.84
N ARG A 232 -22.88 -18.67 -11.47
CA ARG A 232 -22.31 -19.67 -10.58
C ARG A 232 -21.13 -20.43 -11.23
N GLU A 233 -21.11 -20.56 -12.56
CA GLU A 233 -20.00 -21.22 -13.28
C GLU A 233 -18.79 -20.31 -13.45
N LEU A 234 -18.96 -19.00 -13.36
CA LEU A 234 -17.84 -18.04 -13.46
C LEU A 234 -17.07 -17.89 -12.15
N ASP A 235 -17.58 -18.45 -11.04
CA ASP A 235 -16.92 -18.46 -9.72
C ASP A 235 -16.23 -17.14 -9.35
N PHE A 236 -16.96 -16.02 -9.58
CA PHE A 236 -16.44 -14.67 -9.34
C PHE A 236 -16.03 -14.46 -7.89
N GLU A 237 -16.80 -15.03 -6.95
CA GLU A 237 -16.55 -14.84 -5.52
C GLU A 237 -15.18 -15.41 -5.13
N SER A 238 -14.90 -16.65 -5.51
CA SER A 238 -13.61 -17.29 -5.26
C SER A 238 -12.45 -16.60 -5.99
N SER A 239 -12.69 -16.08 -7.20
CA SER A 239 -11.69 -15.35 -7.97
C SER A 239 -11.36 -13.98 -7.36
N ILE A 240 -12.37 -13.27 -6.84
CA ILE A 240 -12.19 -12.00 -6.10
C ILE A 240 -11.39 -12.27 -4.82
N GLU A 241 -11.83 -13.24 -4.01
CA GLU A 241 -11.17 -13.61 -2.76
C GLU A 241 -9.70 -14.04 -2.99
N SER A 242 -9.43 -14.82 -4.05
CA SER A 242 -8.08 -15.19 -4.43
C SER A 242 -7.22 -14.00 -4.80
N SER A 243 -7.76 -13.06 -5.61
CA SER A 243 -7.05 -11.84 -6.02
C SER A 243 -6.74 -10.94 -4.82
N GLU A 244 -7.70 -10.81 -3.88
CA GLU A 244 -7.51 -10.05 -2.65
C GLU A 244 -6.42 -10.68 -1.78
N LYS A 245 -6.44 -11.99 -1.58
CA LYS A 245 -5.39 -12.71 -0.83
C LYS A 245 -4.00 -12.57 -1.45
N GLU A 246 -3.91 -12.56 -2.79
CA GLU A 246 -2.64 -12.32 -3.48
C GLU A 246 -2.09 -10.90 -3.24
N ILE A 247 -2.95 -9.89 -3.29
CA ILE A 247 -2.59 -8.50 -2.98
C ILE A 247 -2.06 -8.40 -1.55
N LEU A 248 -2.77 -8.98 -0.58
CA LEU A 248 -2.37 -8.98 0.83
C LEU A 248 -1.02 -9.66 1.05
N LYS A 249 -0.78 -10.81 0.39
CA LYS A 249 0.51 -11.54 0.46
C LYS A 249 1.67 -10.67 -0.03
N VAL A 250 1.49 -9.95 -1.14
CA VAL A 250 2.53 -9.07 -1.70
C VAL A 250 2.86 -7.92 -0.74
N LEU A 251 1.86 -7.38 -0.06
CA LEU A 251 2.04 -6.34 0.94
C LEU A 251 2.54 -6.86 2.30
N GLY A 252 2.58 -8.19 2.47
CA GLY A 252 2.99 -8.82 3.72
C GLY A 252 1.95 -8.71 4.83
N VAL A 253 0.67 -8.50 4.49
CA VAL A 253 -0.44 -8.43 5.44
C VAL A 253 -1.12 -9.80 5.53
N PRO A 254 -1.14 -10.45 6.70
CA PRO A 254 -1.85 -11.71 6.86
C PRO A 254 -3.35 -11.53 6.64
N PRO A 255 -4.02 -12.32 5.76
CA PRO A 255 -5.45 -12.19 5.50
C PRO A 255 -6.32 -12.26 6.75
N ILE A 256 -5.94 -13.08 7.73
CA ILE A 256 -6.66 -13.24 9.01
C ILE A 256 -6.78 -11.93 9.80
N MET A 257 -5.94 -10.94 9.54
CA MET A 257 -6.02 -9.64 10.21
C MET A 257 -7.12 -8.74 9.64
N LEU A 258 -7.61 -9.04 8.44
CA LEU A 258 -8.70 -8.33 7.77
C LEU A 258 -10.03 -9.10 7.82
N ASP A 259 -9.96 -10.41 8.03
CA ASP A 259 -11.14 -11.27 8.17
C ASP A 259 -11.61 -11.31 9.63
N SER A 260 -12.92 -11.35 9.84
CA SER A 260 -13.55 -11.48 11.17
C SER A 260 -13.45 -12.89 11.77
N GLY A 261 -12.44 -13.67 11.37
CA GLY A 261 -12.26 -15.09 11.73
C GLY A 261 -11.67 -15.33 13.13
N ASN A 262 -11.36 -16.58 13.40
CA ASN A 262 -10.98 -17.14 14.69
C ASN A 262 -9.86 -16.38 15.42
N ASN A 263 -10.18 -15.74 16.54
CA ASN A 263 -9.30 -14.90 17.37
C ASN A 263 -8.06 -15.62 17.93
N ALA A 264 -8.09 -16.96 18.04
CA ALA A 264 -7.00 -17.74 18.63
C ALA A 264 -5.65 -17.62 17.89
N ASN A 265 -5.67 -17.34 16.60
CA ASN A 265 -4.49 -17.26 15.76
C ASN A 265 -4.08 -15.83 15.38
N ILE A 266 -4.80 -14.82 15.82
CA ILE A 266 -4.51 -13.43 15.45
C ILE A 266 -3.16 -12.97 15.96
N ARG A 267 -2.84 -13.24 17.22
CA ARG A 267 -1.63 -12.75 17.87
C ARG A 267 -0.32 -13.26 17.27
N PRO A 268 -0.13 -14.57 16.99
CA PRO A 268 1.06 -15.05 16.27
C PRO A 268 1.22 -14.41 14.89
N ASN A 269 0.12 -14.26 14.14
CA ASN A 269 0.15 -13.63 12.83
C ASN A 269 0.48 -12.13 12.92
N HIS A 270 -0.05 -11.43 13.92
CA HIS A 270 0.26 -10.03 14.19
C HIS A 270 1.74 -9.85 14.55
N ARG A 271 2.31 -10.76 15.35
CA ARG A 271 3.74 -10.76 15.66
C ARG A 271 4.60 -10.96 14.41
N MET A 272 4.28 -11.95 13.57
CA MET A 272 4.98 -12.19 12.30
C MET A 272 4.88 -11.00 11.37
N TYR A 273 3.71 -10.41 11.23
CA TYR A 273 3.49 -9.20 10.44
C TYR A 273 4.40 -8.04 10.88
N TYR A 274 4.52 -7.78 12.19
CA TYR A 274 5.45 -6.77 12.67
C TYR A 274 6.91 -7.12 12.36
N LEU A 275 7.33 -8.36 12.59
CA LEU A 275 8.70 -8.79 12.38
C LEU A 275 9.11 -8.82 10.90
N GLU A 276 8.22 -9.22 10.01
CA GLU A 276 8.53 -9.47 8.60
C GLU A 276 8.15 -8.30 7.67
N THR A 277 7.18 -7.47 8.06
CA THR A 277 6.69 -6.38 7.21
C THR A 277 6.98 -5.00 7.79
N VAL A 278 6.52 -4.73 9.01
CA VAL A 278 6.59 -3.39 9.62
C VAL A 278 8.03 -3.02 9.98
N LEU A 279 8.70 -3.82 10.81
CA LEU A 279 10.04 -3.50 11.29
C LEU A 279 11.08 -3.38 10.17
N PRO A 280 11.11 -4.23 9.13
CA PRO A 280 12.06 -4.08 8.03
C PRO A 280 11.92 -2.74 7.26
N ILE A 281 10.69 -2.22 7.14
CA ILE A 281 10.45 -0.90 6.52
C ILE A 281 11.03 0.20 7.41
N VAL A 282 10.68 0.18 8.70
CA VAL A 282 11.16 1.16 9.67
C VAL A 282 12.68 1.14 9.80
N GLU A 283 13.29 -0.06 9.88
CA GLU A 283 14.75 -0.19 9.93
C GLU A 283 15.44 0.36 8.68
N LYS A 284 14.86 0.14 7.50
CA LYS A 284 15.44 0.67 6.25
C LYS A 284 15.46 2.19 6.25
N ILE A 285 14.38 2.83 6.72
CA ILE A 285 14.29 4.28 6.88
C ILE A 285 15.32 4.74 7.93
N ASN A 286 15.36 4.10 9.07
CA ASN A 286 16.25 4.44 10.18
C ASN A 286 17.73 4.33 9.77
N ARG A 287 18.14 3.29 9.04
CA ARG A 287 19.51 3.13 8.52
C ARG A 287 19.93 4.25 7.55
N ALA A 288 19.00 4.72 6.73
CA ALA A 288 19.28 5.85 5.83
C ALA A 288 19.47 7.15 6.63
N LEU A 289 18.63 7.39 7.62
CA LEU A 289 18.76 8.52 8.55
C LEU A 289 20.04 8.45 9.37
N GLU A 290 20.41 7.25 9.87
CA GLU A 290 21.69 7.00 10.55
C GLU A 290 22.87 7.37 9.67
N ARG A 291 22.90 6.87 8.42
CA ARG A 291 23.96 7.18 7.46
C ARG A 291 24.07 8.69 7.18
N PHE A 292 22.92 9.37 7.12
CA PHE A 292 22.90 10.79 6.80
C PHE A 292 23.35 11.66 7.98
N PHE A 293 22.86 11.39 9.18
CA PHE A 293 23.12 12.21 10.37
C PHE A 293 24.31 11.73 11.22
N GLY A 294 24.74 10.46 11.09
CA GLY A 294 25.81 9.89 11.88
C GLY A 294 25.45 9.58 13.33
N PHE A 295 24.19 9.28 13.62
CA PHE A 295 23.69 8.80 14.92
C PHE A 295 22.95 7.49 14.73
N ALA A 296 23.11 6.53 15.65
CA ALA A 296 22.33 5.30 15.61
C ALA A 296 20.86 5.62 15.76
N VAL A 297 20.08 5.21 14.77
CA VAL A 297 18.63 5.41 14.72
C VAL A 297 17.99 4.03 14.72
N THR A 298 17.40 3.65 15.87
CA THR A 298 16.86 2.30 16.06
C THR A 298 15.37 2.35 16.40
N PRO A 299 14.57 1.36 15.91
CA PRO A 299 13.17 1.27 16.32
C PRO A 299 13.06 0.95 17.81
N ASP A 300 12.11 1.56 18.49
CA ASP A 300 11.72 1.23 19.85
C ASP A 300 10.50 0.32 19.80
N ILE A 301 10.71 -0.95 20.14
CA ILE A 301 9.67 -1.98 20.12
C ILE A 301 8.97 -2.16 21.48
N SER A 302 9.37 -1.42 22.52
CA SER A 302 8.87 -1.58 23.89
C SER A 302 7.36 -1.33 24.03
N ASN A 303 6.82 -0.45 23.18
CA ASN A 303 5.41 -0.07 23.19
C ASN A 303 4.54 -0.81 22.15
N ILE A 304 5.08 -1.84 21.48
CA ILE A 304 4.34 -2.62 20.49
C ILE A 304 3.74 -3.87 21.17
N PRO A 305 2.40 -3.92 21.39
CA PRO A 305 1.79 -5.02 22.16
C PRO A 305 1.99 -6.40 21.50
N ALA A 306 2.03 -6.45 20.18
CA ALA A 306 2.22 -7.69 19.42
C ALA A 306 3.60 -8.32 19.63
N LEU A 307 4.62 -7.51 19.97
CA LEU A 307 5.99 -7.95 20.19
C LEU A 307 6.32 -8.21 21.66
N GLN A 308 5.45 -7.78 22.58
CA GLN A 308 5.66 -8.01 24.00
C GLN A 308 5.36 -9.47 24.36
N PRO A 309 6.12 -10.06 25.31
CA PRO A 309 5.81 -11.37 25.85
C PRO A 309 4.42 -11.37 26.50
N GLU A 310 3.77 -12.52 26.57
CA GLU A 310 2.53 -12.62 27.32
C GLU A 310 2.77 -12.39 28.80
N LEU A 311 1.81 -11.76 29.48
CA LEU A 311 1.89 -11.55 30.92
C LEU A 311 2.10 -12.87 31.67
N ARG A 312 1.51 -13.97 31.19
CA ARG A 312 1.74 -15.31 31.75
C ARG A 312 3.17 -15.78 31.56
N ASP A 313 3.72 -15.62 30.37
CA ASP A 313 5.10 -16.02 30.07
C ASP A 313 6.09 -15.17 30.82
N SER A 314 5.84 -13.85 30.89
CA SER A 314 6.64 -12.92 31.69
C SER A 314 6.59 -13.28 33.17
N ALA A 315 5.40 -13.54 33.71
CA ALA A 315 5.24 -13.94 35.13
C ALA A 315 5.94 -15.27 35.43
N ALA A 316 5.81 -16.28 34.55
CA ALA A 316 6.49 -17.56 34.68
C ALA A 316 8.02 -17.40 34.60
N TYR A 317 8.51 -16.60 33.65
CA TYR A 317 9.92 -16.30 33.46
C TYR A 317 10.52 -15.64 34.70
N TYR A 318 9.93 -14.53 35.18
CA TYR A 318 10.41 -13.83 36.37
C TYR A 318 10.26 -14.66 37.64
N SER A 319 9.18 -15.43 37.79
CA SER A 319 9.03 -16.38 38.88
C SER A 319 10.18 -17.41 38.92
N THR A 320 10.56 -17.94 37.74
CA THR A 320 11.68 -18.88 37.62
C THR A 320 13.00 -18.25 38.01
N LEU A 321 13.26 -16.99 37.59
CA LEU A 321 14.50 -16.26 37.93
C LEU A 321 14.59 -15.95 39.43
N VAL A 322 13.46 -15.57 40.04
CA VAL A 322 13.40 -15.33 41.50
C VAL A 322 13.63 -16.64 42.28
N ASN A 323 12.99 -17.74 41.87
CA ASN A 323 13.16 -19.05 42.50
C ASN A 323 14.58 -19.60 42.33
N ALA A 324 15.24 -19.29 41.21
CA ALA A 324 16.66 -19.63 40.97
C ALA A 324 17.64 -18.71 41.70
N GLY A 325 17.18 -17.68 42.41
CA GLY A 325 18.02 -16.72 43.12
C GLY A 325 18.83 -15.78 42.20
N ILE A 326 18.45 -15.65 40.93
CA ILE A 326 19.14 -14.82 39.91
C ILE A 326 18.75 -13.35 40.09
N ILE A 327 17.50 -13.07 40.41
CA ILE A 327 16.94 -11.73 40.68
C ILE A 327 16.15 -11.72 41.95
N THR A 328 15.99 -10.56 42.57
CA THR A 328 15.15 -10.36 43.76
C THR A 328 13.67 -10.22 43.40
N PRO A 329 12.72 -10.50 44.30
CA PRO A 329 11.30 -10.27 44.06
C PRO A 329 10.97 -8.80 43.70
N ASN A 330 11.73 -7.84 44.20
CA ASN A 330 11.52 -6.42 43.89
C ASN A 330 11.96 -6.07 42.47
N GLU A 331 13.09 -6.59 42.03
CA GLU A 331 13.53 -6.44 40.63
C GLU A 331 12.53 -7.08 39.63
N ALA A 332 11.93 -8.21 40.04
CA ALA A 332 10.88 -8.84 39.19
C ALA A 332 9.61 -8.00 39.16
N ARG A 333 9.20 -7.35 40.25
CA ARG A 333 8.03 -6.43 40.28
C ARG A 333 8.30 -5.19 39.42
N GLU A 334 9.48 -4.59 39.55
CA GLU A 334 9.89 -3.43 38.76
C GLU A 334 9.91 -3.76 37.26
N ALA A 335 10.43 -4.93 36.88
CA ALA A 335 10.45 -5.38 35.51
C ALA A 335 9.05 -5.69 34.91
N LEU A 336 8.07 -6.04 35.76
CA LEU A 336 6.67 -6.25 35.39
C LEU A 336 5.82 -4.97 35.50
N ASN A 337 6.42 -3.82 35.88
CA ASN A 337 5.74 -2.54 36.12
C ASN A 337 4.66 -2.65 37.23
N TYR A 338 4.92 -3.41 38.33
CA TYR A 338 4.09 -3.52 39.50
C TYR A 338 4.71 -2.77 40.70
#